data_62227c579f81160a98da1f3392815891
#
_entry.id   62227c579f81160a98da1f3392815891
#
_cell.length_a   1.000
_cell.length_b   1.000
_cell.length_c   1.000
_cell.angle_alpha   90.00
_cell.angle_beta   90.00
_cell.angle_gamma   90.00
#
_symmetry.space_group_name_H-M   'P 1'
#
loop_
_entity.id
_entity.type
_entity.pdbx_description
1 polymer ?
#
loop_
_entity_poly.entity_id
_entity_poly.type
_entity_poly.pdbx_seq_one_letter_code
_entity_poly.pdbx_strand_id
1 'polypeptide(L)'
;MENPLKIIFNLFKKSSDSVLGIDIGSSSIKIVQLRKRAGQAILETYGELALGPYSGLEIGRATHLPADKLSEALNDLLRESNTTTKECGIAIPLPSSLVSLIEMPALPPNQLAQMIPLEARKYIPVPVSEITLDWWIIPQEEEKISAVQANIPLQTPGLGFMPPAAKVDVLVVAIHNEAINKYQDIVRKTMVNSSFFEIEVFSTMRAVLQEGNATTMIFDFGAGSTKLYIVHRGVIRVSHTINRGSQDITLAMSRALNVPIAEAESIKRNFGLSYAREGVNMSQIMSASLNFIFSETNRVLLNFERRFNKPISNIFLTGGGVNLKGFYEMAQSSFQTGVLIADPFAKLQSPAFLDPVLRDAGPEFAVAIGVALRKLQEIQ
;
A
#
# COMPACT_ATOMS: atom_id res chain seq x y z
N MET A 1 39.28 -8.66 26.27
CA MET A 1 39.28 -10.06 25.76
C MET A 1 37.84 -10.51 25.67
N GLU A 2 37.30 -10.56 24.48
CA GLU A 2 35.94 -11.06 24.26
C GLU A 2 35.90 -12.58 24.50
N ASN A 3 34.89 -13.02 25.20
CA ASN A 3 34.76 -14.40 25.64
C ASN A 3 34.57 -15.32 24.39
N PRO A 4 35.52 -16.28 24.15
CA PRO A 4 35.51 -17.13 22.96
C PRO A 4 34.21 -17.97 22.81
N LEU A 5 33.49 -18.20 23.90
CA LEU A 5 32.21 -18.86 23.88
C LEU A 5 31.09 -18.01 23.20
N LYS A 6 31.18 -16.67 23.23
CA LYS A 6 30.26 -15.81 22.50
C LYS A 6 30.44 -15.90 20.98
N ILE A 7 31.67 -16.09 20.52
CA ILE A 7 31.98 -16.22 19.09
C ILE A 7 31.46 -17.55 18.57
N ILE A 8 31.58 -18.62 19.34
CA ILE A 8 31.06 -19.97 18.96
C ILE A 8 29.53 -19.97 18.95
N PHE A 9 28.86 -19.31 19.91
CA PHE A 9 27.39 -19.19 19.91
C PHE A 9 26.84 -18.37 18.74
N ASN A 10 27.57 -17.37 18.26
CA ASN A 10 27.19 -16.61 17.07
C ASN A 10 27.41 -17.37 15.75
N LEU A 11 28.33 -18.32 15.70
CA LEU A 11 28.54 -19.21 14.56
C LEU A 11 27.41 -20.27 14.39
N PHE A 12 26.67 -20.56 15.45
CA PHE A 12 25.50 -21.47 15.42
C PHE A 12 24.15 -20.76 15.37
N LYS A 13 24.11 -19.44 15.42
CA LYS A 13 22.91 -18.69 15.08
C LYS A 13 22.75 -18.71 13.55
N LYS A 14 22.22 -19.82 13.03
CA LYS A 14 21.71 -19.89 11.68
C LYS A 14 20.72 -18.72 11.55
N SER A 15 21.09 -17.66 10.85
CA SER A 15 20.12 -16.64 10.49
C SER A 15 18.97 -17.39 9.80
N SER A 16 17.79 -17.26 10.30
CA SER A 16 16.63 -17.86 9.64
C SER A 16 16.55 -17.20 8.25
N ASP A 17 16.76 -17.99 7.17
CA ASP A 17 16.62 -17.51 5.80
C ASP A 17 15.14 -17.17 5.49
N SER A 18 14.27 -17.33 6.48
CA SER A 18 12.83 -17.10 6.40
C SER A 18 12.43 -15.81 7.11
N VAL A 19 11.52 -15.06 6.51
CA VAL A 19 11.00 -13.77 6.98
C VAL A 19 9.49 -13.71 6.88
N LEU A 20 8.86 -12.88 7.73
CA LEU A 20 7.44 -12.57 7.71
C LEU A 20 7.21 -11.15 7.20
N GLY A 21 6.21 -11.00 6.33
CA GLY A 21 5.55 -9.73 6.06
C GLY A 21 4.19 -9.72 6.75
N ILE A 22 3.93 -8.68 7.53
CA ILE A 22 2.70 -8.53 8.32
C ILE A 22 1.96 -7.29 7.85
N ASP A 23 0.70 -7.47 7.46
CA ASP A 23 -0.24 -6.41 7.13
C ASP A 23 -1.43 -6.44 8.08
N ILE A 24 -1.61 -5.36 8.85
CA ILE A 24 -2.75 -5.19 9.76
C ILE A 24 -3.72 -4.21 9.12
N GLY A 25 -4.66 -4.77 8.34
CA GLY A 25 -5.72 -4.01 7.69
C GLY A 25 -6.86 -3.65 8.65
N SER A 26 -7.90 -2.99 8.11
CA SER A 26 -9.08 -2.59 8.90
C SER A 26 -10.03 -3.75 9.22
N SER A 27 -10.12 -4.77 8.35
CA SER A 27 -11.05 -5.89 8.51
C SER A 27 -10.37 -7.24 8.75
N SER A 28 -9.08 -7.35 8.45
CA SER A 28 -8.29 -8.58 8.61
C SER A 28 -6.82 -8.27 8.80
N ILE A 29 -6.10 -9.22 9.41
CA ILE A 29 -4.63 -9.28 9.42
C ILE A 29 -4.22 -10.31 8.38
N LYS A 30 -3.15 -9.98 7.63
CA LYS A 30 -2.54 -10.88 6.64
C LYS A 30 -1.07 -11.06 6.93
N ILE A 31 -0.59 -12.28 6.73
CA ILE A 31 0.83 -12.61 6.85
C ILE A 31 1.29 -13.41 5.64
N VAL A 32 2.55 -13.22 5.29
CA VAL A 32 3.24 -14.02 4.26
C VAL A 32 4.62 -14.36 4.78
N GLN A 33 4.95 -15.65 4.81
CA GLN A 33 6.30 -16.12 5.14
C GLN A 33 7.04 -16.51 3.86
N LEU A 34 8.20 -15.91 3.67
CA LEU A 34 9.08 -16.17 2.54
C LEU A 34 10.43 -16.70 3.02
N ARG A 35 11.07 -17.54 2.19
CA ARG A 35 12.45 -17.98 2.35
C ARG A 35 13.29 -17.53 1.17
N LYS A 36 14.55 -17.10 1.44
CA LYS A 36 15.53 -16.84 0.41
C LYS A 36 16.27 -18.12 0.03
N ARG A 37 16.20 -18.50 -1.23
CA ARG A 37 16.97 -19.65 -1.75
C ARG A 37 17.47 -19.37 -3.14
N ALA A 38 18.78 -19.45 -3.35
CA ALA A 38 19.43 -19.17 -4.63
C ALA A 38 19.02 -17.81 -5.25
N GLY A 39 18.87 -16.78 -4.43
CA GLY A 39 18.47 -15.43 -4.86
C GLY A 39 16.96 -15.26 -5.12
N GLN A 40 16.17 -16.30 -4.98
CA GLN A 40 14.73 -16.27 -5.22
C GLN A 40 13.92 -16.26 -3.92
N ALA A 41 12.74 -15.63 -3.98
CA ALA A 41 11.79 -15.61 -2.87
C ALA A 41 10.83 -16.81 -3.00
N ILE A 42 10.88 -17.73 -2.06
CA ILE A 42 10.03 -18.93 -2.03
C ILE A 42 8.93 -18.72 -1.01
N LEU A 43 7.69 -18.94 -1.41
CA LEU A 43 6.53 -18.94 -0.52
C LEU A 43 6.57 -20.18 0.40
N GLU A 44 6.55 -19.95 1.73
CA GLU A 44 6.48 -21.03 2.72
C GLU A 44 5.07 -21.19 3.28
N THR A 45 4.47 -20.08 3.71
CA THR A 45 3.08 -20.06 4.18
C THR A 45 2.50 -18.66 4.05
N TYR A 46 1.19 -18.57 4.07
CA TYR A 46 0.43 -17.33 4.13
C TYR A 46 -0.87 -17.57 4.90
N GLY A 47 -1.46 -16.50 5.40
CA GLY A 47 -2.71 -16.59 6.13
C GLY A 47 -3.41 -15.25 6.26
N GLU A 48 -4.72 -15.33 6.42
CA GLU A 48 -5.60 -14.21 6.71
C GLU A 48 -6.50 -14.52 7.90
N LEU A 49 -6.67 -13.54 8.79
CA LEU A 49 -7.57 -13.64 9.94
C LEU A 49 -8.47 -12.41 10.03
N ALA A 50 -9.79 -12.63 10.06
CA ALA A 50 -10.78 -11.57 10.17
C ALA A 50 -10.77 -10.94 11.58
N LEU A 51 -10.81 -9.61 11.65
CA LEU A 51 -10.76 -8.84 12.90
C LEU A 51 -12.13 -8.59 13.54
N GLY A 52 -13.23 -8.69 12.78
CA GLY A 52 -14.59 -8.50 13.29
C GLY A 52 -14.87 -9.28 14.58
N PRO A 53 -14.60 -10.60 14.63
CA PRO A 53 -14.86 -11.43 15.83
C PRO A 53 -14.14 -10.95 17.10
N TYR A 54 -12.95 -10.35 16.98
CA TYR A 54 -12.19 -9.83 18.12
C TYR A 54 -12.77 -8.53 18.71
N SER A 55 -13.73 -7.92 18.01
CA SER A 55 -14.48 -6.75 18.46
C SER A 55 -15.98 -7.05 18.69
N GLY A 56 -16.39 -8.30 18.62
CA GLY A 56 -17.81 -8.69 18.70
C GLY A 56 -18.63 -8.28 17.47
N LEU A 57 -17.97 -8.06 16.34
CA LEU A 57 -18.60 -7.72 15.05
C LEU A 57 -18.51 -8.90 14.08
N GLU A 58 -19.34 -8.83 13.04
CA GLU A 58 -19.33 -9.85 11.98
C GLU A 58 -18.07 -9.74 11.10
N ILE A 59 -17.77 -10.83 10.40
CA ILE A 59 -16.72 -10.88 9.37
C ILE A 59 -17.05 -9.86 8.27
N GLY A 60 -16.01 -9.20 7.74
CA GLY A 60 -16.14 -8.18 6.69
C GLY A 60 -16.32 -6.75 7.21
N ARG A 61 -16.51 -6.58 8.53
CA ARG A 61 -16.56 -5.25 9.16
C ARG A 61 -15.16 -4.68 9.37
N ALA A 62 -14.99 -3.42 9.02
CA ALA A 62 -13.81 -2.67 9.43
C ALA A 62 -13.87 -2.34 10.92
N THR A 63 -12.74 -2.50 11.59
CA THR A 63 -12.60 -2.36 13.05
C THR A 63 -11.47 -1.39 13.39
N HIS A 64 -11.51 -0.85 14.61
CA HIS A 64 -10.44 -0.07 15.22
C HIS A 64 -10.05 -0.70 16.55
N LEU A 65 -9.40 -1.87 16.47
CA LEU A 65 -9.00 -2.62 17.65
C LEU A 65 -7.80 -1.99 18.37
N PRO A 66 -7.75 -2.05 19.72
CA PRO A 66 -6.58 -1.69 20.49
C PRO A 66 -5.44 -2.71 20.28
N ALA A 67 -4.21 -2.33 20.67
CA ALA A 67 -3.02 -3.16 20.48
C ALA A 67 -3.16 -4.57 21.09
N ASP A 68 -3.84 -4.70 22.25
CA ASP A 68 -4.05 -5.99 22.91
C ASP A 68 -4.83 -6.96 22.03
N LYS A 69 -5.94 -6.52 21.46
CA LYS A 69 -6.79 -7.34 20.60
C LYS A 69 -6.12 -7.66 19.27
N LEU A 70 -5.37 -6.71 18.71
CA LEU A 70 -4.57 -6.96 17.51
C LEU A 70 -3.45 -7.97 17.77
N SER A 71 -2.83 -7.93 18.96
CA SER A 71 -1.80 -8.89 19.35
C SER A 71 -2.37 -10.30 19.55
N GLU A 72 -3.55 -10.41 20.15
CA GLU A 72 -4.30 -11.66 20.29
C GLU A 72 -4.57 -12.27 18.90
N ALA A 73 -5.17 -11.49 18.00
CA ALA A 73 -5.47 -11.92 16.63
C ALA A 73 -4.21 -12.30 15.85
N LEU A 74 -3.13 -11.53 15.97
CA LEU A 74 -1.87 -11.82 15.28
C LEU A 74 -1.24 -13.13 15.81
N ASN A 75 -1.24 -13.37 17.12
CA ASN A 75 -0.74 -14.62 17.70
C ASN A 75 -1.54 -15.83 17.22
N ASP A 76 -2.87 -15.70 17.14
CA ASP A 76 -3.73 -16.77 16.60
C ASP A 76 -3.40 -17.03 15.13
N LEU A 77 -3.25 -15.98 14.32
CA LEU A 77 -2.90 -16.12 12.91
C LEU A 77 -1.53 -16.78 12.71
N LEU A 78 -0.51 -16.35 13.47
CA LEU A 78 0.84 -16.93 13.40
C LEU A 78 0.81 -18.44 13.73
N ARG A 79 0.03 -18.85 14.73
CA ARG A 79 -0.14 -20.25 15.12
C ARG A 79 -0.85 -21.06 14.04
N GLU A 80 -2.01 -20.58 13.58
CA GLU A 80 -2.85 -21.31 12.59
C GLU A 80 -2.16 -21.40 11.22
N SER A 81 -1.35 -20.42 10.87
CA SER A 81 -0.57 -20.44 9.62
C SER A 81 0.74 -21.23 9.73
N ASN A 82 1.03 -21.85 10.88
CA ASN A 82 2.24 -22.64 11.14
C ASN A 82 3.52 -21.88 10.78
N THR A 83 3.62 -20.61 11.16
CA THR A 83 4.81 -19.81 10.90
C THR A 83 6.02 -20.35 11.67
N THR A 84 7.20 -20.34 11.03
CA THR A 84 8.43 -20.92 11.59
C THR A 84 9.48 -19.87 11.96
N THR A 85 9.26 -18.60 11.59
CA THR A 85 10.16 -17.50 11.91
C THR A 85 9.44 -16.40 12.67
N LYS A 86 10.21 -15.61 13.42
CA LYS A 86 9.75 -14.39 14.10
C LYS A 86 10.32 -13.11 13.46
N GLU A 87 11.26 -13.26 12.54
CA GLU A 87 11.88 -12.13 11.83
C GLU A 87 10.88 -11.52 10.85
N CYS A 88 10.47 -10.27 11.08
CA CYS A 88 9.41 -9.66 10.29
C CYS A 88 9.67 -8.20 9.91
N GLY A 89 8.90 -7.72 8.94
CA GLY A 89 8.54 -6.33 8.73
C GLY A 89 7.04 -6.16 8.93
N ILE A 90 6.59 -4.94 9.23
CA ILE A 90 5.18 -4.65 9.46
C ILE A 90 4.77 -3.41 8.67
N ALA A 91 3.64 -3.49 7.96
CA ALA A 91 3.06 -2.35 7.26
C ALA A 91 2.30 -1.43 8.21
N ILE A 92 2.46 -0.12 8.04
CA ILE A 92 1.64 0.92 8.67
C ILE A 92 0.61 1.41 7.66
N PRO A 93 -0.69 1.44 8.02
CA PRO A 93 -1.75 1.92 7.13
C PRO A 93 -1.57 3.39 6.72
N LEU A 94 -1.87 3.71 5.47
CA LEU A 94 -1.78 5.07 4.96
C LEU A 94 -2.59 6.11 5.76
N PRO A 95 -3.80 5.82 6.28
CA PRO A 95 -4.53 6.79 7.12
C PRO A 95 -3.80 7.24 8.39
N SER A 96 -2.79 6.47 8.85
CA SER A 96 -1.93 6.83 10.00
C SER A 96 -0.66 7.55 9.58
N SER A 97 -0.55 7.95 8.32
CA SER A 97 0.63 8.56 7.73
C SER A 97 0.28 9.55 6.64
N LEU A 98 1.25 10.35 6.23
CA LEU A 98 1.18 11.24 5.08
C LEU A 98 2.32 10.91 4.14
N VAL A 99 2.04 10.85 2.84
CA VAL A 99 3.04 10.77 1.78
C VAL A 99 2.76 11.90 0.81
N SER A 100 3.69 12.82 0.67
CA SER A 100 3.54 14.01 -0.18
C SER A 100 4.80 14.30 -0.97
N LEU A 101 4.64 14.67 -2.23
CA LEU A 101 5.72 15.19 -3.06
C LEU A 101 5.68 16.70 -3.03
N ILE A 102 6.78 17.32 -2.58
CA ILE A 102 6.94 18.79 -2.51
C ILE A 102 8.07 19.25 -3.42
N GLU A 103 7.88 20.41 -4.03
CA GLU A 103 8.94 21.07 -4.80
C GLU A 103 9.72 22.02 -3.92
N MET A 104 11.05 21.95 -3.97
CA MET A 104 11.96 22.81 -3.23
C MET A 104 13.01 23.42 -4.15
N PRO A 105 13.61 24.58 -3.79
CA PRO A 105 14.78 25.07 -4.50
C PRO A 105 15.91 24.04 -4.48
N ALA A 106 16.66 23.92 -5.58
CA ALA A 106 17.85 23.08 -5.62
C ALA A 106 18.96 23.70 -4.76
N LEU A 107 19.10 23.19 -3.54
CA LEU A 107 20.09 23.63 -2.56
C LEU A 107 21.01 22.46 -2.20
N PRO A 108 22.19 22.73 -1.60
CA PRO A 108 23.03 21.69 -1.06
C PRO A 108 22.28 20.79 -0.05
N PRO A 109 22.58 19.48 0.01
CA PRO A 109 21.83 18.51 0.84
C PRO A 109 21.71 18.93 2.32
N ASN A 110 22.73 19.54 2.89
CA ASN A 110 22.74 20.03 4.27
C ASN A 110 21.72 21.19 4.50
N GLN A 111 21.53 22.06 3.53
CA GLN A 111 20.55 23.14 3.60
C GLN A 111 19.14 22.60 3.38
N LEU A 112 18.95 21.69 2.41
CA LEU A 112 17.69 20.98 2.20
C LEU A 112 17.24 20.25 3.47
N ALA A 113 18.12 19.52 4.12
CA ALA A 113 17.82 18.79 5.37
C ALA A 113 17.30 19.70 6.50
N GLN A 114 17.72 20.97 6.53
CA GLN A 114 17.24 21.96 7.51
C GLN A 114 15.89 22.58 7.08
N MET A 115 15.68 22.74 5.77
CA MET A 115 14.48 23.41 5.23
C MET A 115 13.30 22.46 5.08
N ILE A 116 13.53 21.17 4.74
CA ILE A 116 12.47 20.20 4.49
C ILE A 116 11.50 20.09 5.68
N PRO A 117 11.92 19.96 6.93
CA PRO A 117 11.01 19.88 8.07
C PRO A 117 10.15 21.14 8.25
N LEU A 118 10.68 22.31 7.88
CA LEU A 118 9.94 23.58 7.94
C LEU A 118 8.90 23.67 6.82
N GLU A 119 9.28 23.27 5.61
CA GLU A 119 8.39 23.28 4.45
C GLU A 119 7.27 22.23 4.59
N ALA A 120 7.62 21.04 5.09
CA ALA A 120 6.69 19.94 5.33
C ALA A 120 5.50 20.34 6.23
N ARG A 121 5.71 21.27 7.19
CA ARG A 121 4.65 21.79 8.07
C ARG A 121 3.45 22.37 7.31
N LYS A 122 3.63 22.85 6.10
CA LYS A 122 2.54 23.40 5.28
C LYS A 122 1.57 22.33 4.78
N TYR A 123 2.04 21.09 4.72
CA TYR A 123 1.30 19.95 4.17
C TYR A 123 0.81 18.98 5.26
N ILE A 124 1.34 19.10 6.48
CA ILE A 124 1.05 18.20 7.61
C ILE A 124 0.06 18.91 8.54
N PRO A 125 -1.17 18.38 8.69
CA PRO A 125 -2.24 19.05 9.45
C PRO A 125 -2.12 18.86 10.99
N VAL A 126 -0.99 18.35 11.48
CA VAL A 126 -0.73 18.07 12.90
C VAL A 126 0.62 18.63 13.35
N PRO A 127 0.83 18.88 14.66
CA PRO A 127 2.11 19.31 15.20
C PRO A 127 3.25 18.34 14.85
N VAL A 128 4.43 18.88 14.51
CA VAL A 128 5.62 18.06 14.17
C VAL A 128 6.05 17.17 15.34
N SER A 129 5.77 17.57 16.59
CA SER A 129 6.03 16.76 17.77
C SER A 129 5.20 15.47 17.85
N GLU A 130 4.12 15.38 17.10
CA GLU A 130 3.21 14.21 17.08
C GLU A 130 3.50 13.24 15.95
N ILE A 131 4.53 13.54 15.13
CA ILE A 131 4.90 12.73 13.97
C ILE A 131 6.38 12.38 13.97
N THR A 132 6.68 11.28 13.30
CA THR A 132 8.03 10.95 12.82
C THR A 132 8.10 11.28 11.35
N LEU A 133 9.05 12.16 10.98
CA LEU A 133 9.23 12.67 9.62
C LEU A 133 10.46 12.03 8.99
N ASP A 134 10.30 11.60 7.74
CA ASP A 134 11.40 11.16 6.88
C ASP A 134 11.24 11.74 5.48
N TRP A 135 12.30 11.82 4.68
CA TRP A 135 12.24 12.37 3.33
C TRP A 135 13.29 11.80 2.40
N TRP A 136 12.99 11.87 1.13
CA TRP A 136 13.88 11.45 0.06
C TRP A 136 13.93 12.53 -1.04
N ILE A 137 15.12 13.00 -1.39
CA ILE A 137 15.33 13.91 -2.52
C ILE A 137 15.30 13.04 -3.79
N ILE A 138 14.36 13.34 -4.68
CA ILE A 138 14.21 12.62 -5.95
C ILE A 138 15.26 13.16 -6.92
N PRO A 139 16.18 12.33 -7.44
CA PRO A 139 17.11 12.76 -8.45
C PRO A 139 16.36 13.31 -9.66
N GLN A 140 16.65 14.53 -10.05
CA GLN A 140 16.17 15.05 -11.33
C GLN A 140 16.94 14.32 -12.43
N GLU A 141 16.22 13.69 -13.36
CA GLU A 141 16.83 13.39 -14.63
C GLU A 141 17.12 14.72 -15.32
N GLU A 142 18.30 14.85 -15.88
CA GLU A 142 18.56 15.86 -16.92
C GLU A 142 17.56 15.58 -18.04
N GLU A 143 16.36 16.19 -17.97
CA GLU A 143 15.57 16.38 -19.17
C GLU A 143 16.53 17.12 -20.11
N LYS A 144 16.97 16.43 -21.15
CA LYS A 144 17.69 17.05 -22.27
C LYS A 144 16.86 18.27 -22.59
N ILE A 145 17.35 19.44 -22.17
CA ILE A 145 16.82 20.73 -22.58
C ILE A 145 16.74 20.60 -24.08
N SER A 146 15.53 20.47 -24.59
CA SER A 146 15.30 20.28 -26.02
C SER A 146 16.05 21.42 -26.68
N ALA A 147 16.93 21.11 -27.63
CA ALA A 147 17.81 22.03 -28.34
C ALA A 147 17.09 23.21 -29.04
N VAL A 148 15.80 23.35 -28.83
CA VAL A 148 14.94 24.45 -29.30
C VAL A 148 15.17 25.76 -28.52
N GLN A 149 15.76 25.72 -27.32
CA GLN A 149 16.10 26.98 -26.59
C GLN A 149 17.51 27.50 -26.85
N ALA A 150 18.32 26.80 -27.63
CA ALA A 150 19.68 27.21 -27.97
C ALA A 150 19.77 28.27 -29.08
N ASN A 151 18.68 28.74 -29.66
CA ASN A 151 18.65 29.72 -30.75
C ASN A 151 17.94 31.04 -30.39
N ILE A 152 17.96 31.47 -29.13
CA ILE A 152 17.66 32.88 -28.82
C ILE A 152 18.98 33.65 -28.85
N PRO A 153 19.16 34.60 -29.78
CA PRO A 153 20.39 35.42 -29.80
C PRO A 153 20.48 36.23 -28.49
N LEU A 154 21.56 36.00 -27.74
CA LEU A 154 21.98 36.83 -26.62
C LEU A 154 22.34 38.25 -27.15
N GLN A 155 21.35 39.13 -27.27
CA GLN A 155 21.61 40.55 -27.41
C GLN A 155 20.48 41.38 -26.79
N THR A 156 20.61 41.62 -25.51
CA THR A 156 20.29 42.93 -24.87
C THR A 156 20.89 42.91 -23.45
N PRO A 157 21.89 43.80 -23.17
CA PRO A 157 22.36 44.04 -21.82
C PRO A 157 21.36 44.96 -21.13
N GLY A 158 20.65 44.48 -20.09
CA GLY A 158 19.90 45.47 -19.33
C GLY A 158 18.72 45.02 -18.46
N LEU A 159 18.31 43.79 -18.47
CA LEU A 159 17.36 43.29 -17.45
C LEU A 159 17.82 41.91 -17.03
N GLY A 160 18.29 41.83 -15.81
CA GLY A 160 18.76 40.56 -15.23
C GLY A 160 17.63 39.52 -15.19
N PHE A 161 17.49 38.74 -16.26
CA PHE A 161 16.75 37.49 -16.22
C PHE A 161 17.59 36.52 -15.38
N MET A 162 17.32 36.47 -14.08
CA MET A 162 17.76 35.33 -13.28
C MET A 162 17.01 34.09 -13.83
N PRO A 163 17.72 33.06 -14.31
CA PRO A 163 17.05 31.82 -14.67
C PRO A 163 16.23 31.37 -13.46
N PRO A 164 15.01 30.83 -13.65
CA PRO A 164 14.24 30.30 -12.54
C PRO A 164 15.11 29.33 -11.74
N ALA A 165 15.20 29.57 -10.44
CA ALA A 165 16.02 28.71 -9.57
C ALA A 165 15.66 27.24 -9.83
N ALA A 166 16.66 26.41 -10.11
CA ALA A 166 16.46 24.99 -10.31
C ALA A 166 15.68 24.43 -9.10
N LYS A 167 14.71 23.61 -9.36
CA LYS A 167 13.87 22.98 -8.32
C LYS A 167 14.20 21.51 -8.19
N VAL A 168 14.00 20.93 -7.03
CA VAL A 168 14.10 19.48 -6.77
C VAL A 168 12.80 19.00 -6.17
N ASP A 169 12.40 17.80 -6.55
CA ASP A 169 11.28 17.09 -5.93
C ASP A 169 11.77 16.38 -4.66
N VAL A 170 11.04 16.54 -3.58
CA VAL A 170 11.30 15.87 -2.31
C VAL A 170 10.06 15.07 -1.92
N LEU A 171 10.22 13.75 -1.81
CA LEU A 171 9.18 12.89 -1.25
C LEU A 171 9.27 12.99 0.27
N VAL A 172 8.23 13.52 0.89
CA VAL A 172 8.11 13.67 2.34
C VAL A 172 7.13 12.63 2.86
N VAL A 173 7.53 11.97 3.94
CA VAL A 173 6.77 10.94 4.61
C VAL A 173 6.65 11.29 6.08
N ALA A 174 5.44 11.29 6.62
CA ALA A 174 5.19 11.50 8.04
C ALA A 174 4.29 10.40 8.58
N ILE A 175 4.63 9.86 9.76
CA ILE A 175 3.84 8.84 10.45
C ILE A 175 3.48 9.37 11.83
N HIS A 176 2.22 9.23 12.23
CA HIS A 176 1.77 9.58 13.59
C HIS A 176 2.50 8.75 14.64
N ASN A 177 3.08 9.39 15.64
CA ASN A 177 3.80 8.73 16.73
C ASN A 177 2.91 7.73 17.49
N GLU A 178 1.62 8.04 17.63
CA GLU A 178 0.63 7.13 18.21
C GLU A 178 0.56 5.81 17.44
N ALA A 179 0.56 5.87 16.11
CA ALA A 179 0.59 4.66 15.28
C ALA A 179 1.87 3.86 15.51
N ILE A 180 3.03 4.51 15.49
CA ILE A 180 4.33 3.85 15.75
C ILE A 180 4.30 3.16 17.11
N ASN A 181 3.87 3.86 18.17
CA ASN A 181 3.77 3.31 19.51
C ASN A 181 2.83 2.10 19.58
N LYS A 182 1.67 2.17 18.93
CA LYS A 182 0.72 1.06 18.85
C LYS A 182 1.36 -0.19 18.20
N TYR A 183 2.09 -0.01 17.09
CA TYR A 183 2.75 -1.13 16.41
C TYR A 183 3.93 -1.69 17.21
N GLN A 184 4.68 -0.85 17.92
CA GLN A 184 5.70 -1.29 18.85
C GLN A 184 5.12 -2.12 20.01
N ASP A 185 3.93 -1.74 20.52
CA ASP A 185 3.23 -2.52 21.53
C ASP A 185 2.82 -3.89 21.00
N ILE A 186 2.30 -3.97 19.78
CA ILE A 186 1.96 -5.23 19.14
C ILE A 186 3.21 -6.13 19.02
N VAL A 187 4.33 -5.59 18.55
CA VAL A 187 5.61 -6.33 18.44
C VAL A 187 6.03 -6.91 19.80
N ARG A 188 5.98 -6.10 20.86
CA ARG A 188 6.33 -6.56 22.22
C ARG A 188 5.44 -7.68 22.72
N LYS A 189 4.13 -7.60 22.47
CA LYS A 189 3.13 -8.58 22.95
C LYS A 189 3.12 -9.88 22.15
N THR A 190 3.47 -9.83 20.87
CA THR A 190 3.52 -11.01 19.99
C THR A 190 4.90 -11.65 19.93
N MET A 191 5.90 -11.02 20.55
CA MET A 191 7.30 -11.49 20.55
C MET A 191 7.86 -11.78 19.15
N VAL A 192 7.38 -11.06 18.12
CA VAL A 192 8.01 -11.03 16.80
C VAL A 192 9.17 -10.04 16.82
N ASN A 193 10.14 -10.23 15.93
CA ASN A 193 11.32 -9.36 15.79
C ASN A 193 11.14 -8.49 14.54
N SER A 194 10.52 -7.31 14.71
CA SER A 194 10.37 -6.38 13.60
C SER A 194 11.61 -5.52 13.44
N SER A 195 12.24 -5.54 12.27
CA SER A 195 13.39 -4.67 11.94
C SER A 195 12.97 -3.30 11.45
N PHE A 196 11.75 -3.18 10.90
CA PHE A 196 11.22 -1.91 10.39
C PHE A 196 9.69 -1.87 10.39
N PHE A 197 9.19 -0.65 10.35
CA PHE A 197 7.83 -0.32 9.95
C PHE A 197 7.88 0.40 8.60
N GLU A 198 6.96 0.07 7.70
CA GLU A 198 6.88 0.69 6.38
C GLU A 198 5.44 1.10 6.05
N ILE A 199 5.24 2.28 5.49
CA ILE A 199 3.89 2.66 5.04
C ILE A 199 3.46 1.73 3.91
N GLU A 200 2.26 1.17 3.99
CA GLU A 200 1.71 0.14 3.10
C GLU A 200 1.85 0.46 1.60
N VAL A 201 1.84 1.74 1.21
CA VAL A 201 1.98 2.13 -0.20
C VAL A 201 3.30 1.65 -0.82
N PHE A 202 4.42 1.70 -0.08
CA PHE A 202 5.72 1.25 -0.60
C PHE A 202 5.76 -0.26 -0.75
N SER A 203 5.13 -0.98 0.17
CA SER A 203 4.99 -2.43 0.10
C SER A 203 4.11 -2.83 -1.06
N THR A 204 2.95 -2.16 -1.24
CA THR A 204 2.05 -2.41 -2.37
C THR A 204 2.76 -2.18 -3.70
N MET A 205 3.48 -1.06 -3.85
CA MET A 205 4.26 -0.77 -5.06
C MET A 205 5.26 -1.89 -5.37
N ARG A 206 6.01 -2.34 -4.37
CA ARG A 206 7.02 -3.40 -4.50
C ARG A 206 6.39 -4.74 -4.95
N ALA A 207 5.20 -5.05 -4.45
CA ALA A 207 4.51 -6.28 -4.77
C ALA A 207 3.83 -6.25 -6.15
N VAL A 208 3.26 -5.10 -6.53
CA VAL A 208 2.39 -4.96 -7.71
C VAL A 208 3.15 -4.51 -8.96
N LEU A 209 4.05 -3.53 -8.82
CA LEU A 209 4.71 -2.94 -9.97
C LEU A 209 5.94 -3.74 -10.40
N GLN A 210 6.19 -3.75 -11.70
CA GLN A 210 7.46 -4.15 -12.28
C GLN A 210 8.34 -2.91 -12.47
N GLU A 211 9.65 -3.12 -12.60
CA GLU A 211 10.56 -2.04 -12.97
C GLU A 211 10.20 -1.47 -14.33
N GLY A 212 10.20 -0.15 -14.44
CA GLY A 212 9.88 0.52 -15.70
C GLY A 212 9.61 2.01 -15.54
N ASN A 213 9.54 2.70 -16.69
CA ASN A 213 9.36 4.15 -16.77
C ASN A 213 7.90 4.57 -16.96
N ALA A 214 6.97 3.63 -17.09
CA ALA A 214 5.56 3.93 -17.30
C ALA A 214 4.94 4.63 -16.09
N THR A 215 4.02 5.56 -16.36
CA THR A 215 3.17 6.12 -15.30
C THR A 215 2.01 5.17 -15.07
N THR A 216 1.86 4.68 -13.86
CA THR A 216 0.82 3.72 -13.51
C THR A 216 0.03 4.18 -12.30
N MET A 217 -1.23 3.78 -12.21
CA MET A 217 -2.02 3.92 -10.99
C MET A 217 -2.16 2.56 -10.31
N ILE A 218 -2.02 2.52 -9.01
CA ILE A 218 -2.45 1.42 -8.18
C ILE A 218 -3.79 1.83 -7.54
N PHE A 219 -4.79 0.99 -7.69
CA PHE A 219 -6.12 1.13 -7.11
C PHE A 219 -6.29 0.03 -6.06
N ASP A 220 -6.09 0.38 -4.78
CA ASP A 220 -6.20 -0.55 -3.66
C ASP A 220 -7.60 -0.45 -3.05
N PHE A 221 -8.46 -1.42 -3.38
CA PHE A 221 -9.84 -1.50 -2.90
C PHE A 221 -9.93 -2.32 -1.60
N GLY A 222 -9.74 -1.64 -0.47
CA GLY A 222 -9.83 -2.25 0.85
C GLY A 222 -11.26 -2.36 1.38
N ALA A 223 -11.39 -2.85 2.63
CA ALA A 223 -12.69 -2.99 3.30
C ALA A 223 -13.27 -1.63 3.72
N GLY A 224 -12.48 -0.78 4.38
CA GLY A 224 -12.95 0.50 4.93
C GLY A 224 -12.66 1.72 4.04
N SER A 225 -11.73 1.60 3.11
CA SER A 225 -11.32 2.70 2.22
C SER A 225 -10.75 2.17 0.92
N THR A 226 -10.74 3.04 -0.11
CA THR A 226 -10.04 2.82 -1.37
C THR A 226 -8.85 3.79 -1.43
N LYS A 227 -7.67 3.28 -1.74
CA LYS A 227 -6.44 4.07 -1.82
C LYS A 227 -5.94 4.09 -3.26
N LEU A 228 -5.53 5.26 -3.71
CA LEU A 228 -5.06 5.50 -5.06
C LEU A 228 -3.62 6.01 -5.02
N TYR A 229 -2.73 5.35 -5.73
CA TYR A 229 -1.33 5.76 -5.83
C TYR A 229 -0.96 5.91 -7.29
N ILE A 230 -0.54 7.10 -7.71
CA ILE A 230 0.04 7.30 -9.04
C ILE A 230 1.56 7.30 -8.90
N VAL A 231 2.17 6.36 -9.61
CA VAL A 231 3.61 6.12 -9.58
C VAL A 231 4.19 6.41 -10.96
N HIS A 232 5.26 7.17 -11.00
CA HIS A 232 6.03 7.43 -12.21
C HIS A 232 7.50 7.14 -11.93
N ARG A 233 8.09 6.20 -12.68
CA ARG A 233 9.50 5.78 -12.53
C ARG A 233 9.84 5.35 -11.08
N GLY A 234 8.97 4.56 -10.47
CA GLY A 234 9.16 4.07 -9.11
C GLY A 234 8.93 5.11 -7.99
N VAL A 235 8.55 6.35 -8.35
CA VAL A 235 8.30 7.42 -7.38
C VAL A 235 6.80 7.72 -7.28
N ILE A 236 6.28 7.79 -6.06
CA ILE A 236 4.89 8.22 -5.80
C ILE A 236 4.77 9.70 -6.18
N ARG A 237 3.88 9.99 -7.11
CA ARG A 237 3.54 11.35 -7.52
C ARG A 237 2.24 11.85 -6.87
N VAL A 238 1.30 10.94 -6.65
CA VAL A 238 0.02 11.21 -5.99
C VAL A 238 -0.32 10.06 -5.06
N SER A 239 -0.78 10.39 -3.86
CA SER A 239 -1.42 9.49 -2.92
C SER A 239 -2.76 10.09 -2.54
N HIS A 240 -3.85 9.34 -2.67
CA HIS A 240 -5.20 9.79 -2.36
C HIS A 240 -6.02 8.68 -1.71
N THR A 241 -6.80 9.01 -0.68
CA THR A 241 -7.67 8.06 0.02
C THR A 241 -9.13 8.47 -0.16
N ILE A 242 -9.93 7.53 -0.62
CA ILE A 242 -11.40 7.63 -0.67
C ILE A 242 -11.93 6.87 0.54
N ASN A 243 -12.65 7.55 1.44
CA ASN A 243 -13.21 6.96 2.66
C ASN A 243 -14.46 6.13 2.35
N ARG A 244 -14.36 5.24 1.37
CA ARG A 244 -15.33 4.24 0.95
C ARG A 244 -14.59 2.97 0.57
N GLY A 245 -15.12 1.83 0.99
CA GLY A 245 -14.54 0.52 0.72
C GLY A 245 -15.59 -0.55 0.49
N SER A 246 -15.18 -1.80 0.40
CA SER A 246 -16.07 -2.91 0.09
C SER A 246 -17.13 -3.18 1.18
N GLN A 247 -16.90 -2.75 2.43
CA GLN A 247 -17.90 -2.83 3.50
C GLN A 247 -19.12 -1.92 3.22
N ASP A 248 -18.96 -0.79 2.52
CA ASP A 248 -20.07 0.10 2.18
C ASP A 248 -21.08 -0.61 1.30
N ILE A 249 -20.62 -1.50 0.42
CA ILE A 249 -21.45 -2.38 -0.40
C ILE A 249 -22.22 -3.34 0.51
N THR A 250 -21.54 -4.02 1.43
CA THR A 250 -22.15 -4.96 2.38
C THR A 250 -23.23 -4.28 3.22
N LEU A 251 -22.94 -3.08 3.73
CA LEU A 251 -23.91 -2.30 4.51
C LEU A 251 -25.12 -1.86 3.69
N ALA A 252 -24.91 -1.46 2.44
CA ALA A 252 -26.01 -1.11 1.52
C ALA A 252 -26.89 -2.33 1.22
N MET A 253 -26.26 -3.49 0.97
CA MET A 253 -26.98 -4.75 0.75
C MET A 253 -27.76 -5.19 1.98
N SER A 254 -27.15 -5.18 3.17
CA SER A 254 -27.83 -5.54 4.42
C SER A 254 -29.10 -4.72 4.65
N ARG A 255 -29.03 -3.41 4.42
CA ARG A 255 -30.20 -2.51 4.53
C ARG A 255 -31.27 -2.81 3.49
N ALA A 256 -30.87 -2.98 2.22
CA ALA A 256 -31.81 -3.18 1.12
C ALA A 256 -32.50 -4.55 1.17
N LEU A 257 -31.79 -5.57 1.63
CA LEU A 257 -32.32 -6.93 1.77
C LEU A 257 -33.00 -7.16 3.12
N ASN A 258 -32.81 -6.25 4.09
CA ASN A 258 -33.22 -6.40 5.49
C ASN A 258 -32.71 -7.72 6.11
N VAL A 259 -31.39 -7.99 5.93
CA VAL A 259 -30.70 -9.18 6.44
C VAL A 259 -29.52 -8.77 7.32
N PRO A 260 -29.04 -9.65 8.22
CA PRO A 260 -27.81 -9.41 8.99
C PRO A 260 -26.62 -9.12 8.07
N ILE A 261 -25.65 -8.36 8.59
CA ILE A 261 -24.45 -7.97 7.82
C ILE A 261 -23.64 -9.20 7.39
N ALA A 262 -23.56 -10.23 8.25
CA ALA A 262 -22.86 -11.48 7.93
C ALA A 262 -23.49 -12.18 6.71
N GLU A 263 -24.83 -12.18 6.60
CA GLU A 263 -25.54 -12.75 5.46
C GLU A 263 -25.31 -11.89 4.21
N ALA A 264 -25.39 -10.57 4.32
CA ALA A 264 -25.09 -9.66 3.22
C ALA A 264 -23.65 -9.81 2.71
N GLU A 265 -22.68 -9.99 3.61
CA GLU A 265 -21.28 -10.25 3.25
C GLU A 265 -21.12 -11.59 2.52
N SER A 266 -21.78 -12.64 2.99
CA SER A 266 -21.81 -13.94 2.33
C SER A 266 -22.41 -13.85 0.92
N ILE A 267 -23.53 -13.15 0.76
CA ILE A 267 -24.15 -12.92 -0.55
C ILE A 267 -23.21 -12.15 -1.47
N LYS A 268 -22.60 -11.07 -0.97
CA LYS A 268 -21.64 -10.25 -1.72
C LYS A 268 -20.48 -11.10 -2.25
N ARG A 269 -19.88 -11.93 -1.41
CA ARG A 269 -18.74 -12.79 -1.78
C ARG A 269 -19.12 -13.86 -2.79
N ASN A 270 -20.27 -14.49 -2.61
CA ASN A 270 -20.69 -15.62 -3.44
C ASN A 270 -21.21 -15.19 -4.81
N PHE A 271 -21.97 -14.10 -4.88
CA PHE A 271 -22.72 -13.69 -6.08
C PHE A 271 -22.20 -12.38 -6.70
N GLY A 272 -21.61 -11.47 -5.90
CA GLY A 272 -21.12 -10.17 -6.40
C GLY A 272 -22.23 -9.36 -7.05
N LEU A 273 -21.88 -8.64 -8.12
CA LEU A 273 -22.80 -7.75 -8.84
C LEU A 273 -23.91 -8.48 -9.60
N SER A 274 -23.81 -9.80 -9.77
CA SER A 274 -24.83 -10.61 -10.45
C SER A 274 -25.98 -11.06 -9.54
N TYR A 275 -25.93 -10.76 -8.23
CA TYR A 275 -27.00 -11.14 -7.32
C TYR A 275 -28.31 -10.45 -7.68
N ALA A 276 -29.36 -11.25 -7.81
CA ALA A 276 -30.71 -10.77 -8.08
C ALA A 276 -31.68 -11.27 -7.00
N ARG A 277 -32.57 -10.41 -6.58
CA ARG A 277 -33.70 -10.73 -5.70
C ARG A 277 -34.94 -10.02 -6.22
N GLU A 278 -36.04 -10.73 -6.25
CA GLU A 278 -37.31 -10.16 -6.71
C GLU A 278 -37.69 -8.90 -5.90
N GLY A 279 -38.12 -7.85 -6.61
CA GLY A 279 -38.48 -6.57 -6.00
C GLY A 279 -37.33 -5.69 -5.55
N VAL A 280 -36.04 -6.13 -5.67
CA VAL A 280 -34.87 -5.35 -5.26
C VAL A 280 -33.84 -5.28 -6.38
N ASN A 281 -33.53 -4.06 -6.85
CA ASN A 281 -32.48 -3.86 -7.85
C ASN A 281 -31.10 -3.84 -7.18
N MET A 282 -30.55 -5.03 -6.88
CA MET A 282 -29.26 -5.19 -6.19
C MET A 282 -28.09 -4.65 -7.00
N SER A 283 -28.09 -4.83 -8.31
CA SER A 283 -27.06 -4.29 -9.18
C SER A 283 -26.96 -2.76 -9.04
N GLN A 284 -28.10 -2.06 -9.01
CA GLN A 284 -28.12 -0.60 -8.83
C GLN A 284 -27.61 -0.19 -7.45
N ILE A 285 -27.95 -0.93 -6.38
CA ILE A 285 -27.53 -0.62 -5.01
C ILE A 285 -26.02 -0.76 -4.88
N MET A 286 -25.44 -1.85 -5.37
CA MET A 286 -23.99 -2.09 -5.31
C MET A 286 -23.23 -1.13 -6.22
N SER A 287 -23.75 -0.90 -7.44
CA SER A 287 -23.14 0.02 -8.42
C SER A 287 -23.10 1.47 -7.93
N ALA A 288 -24.08 1.90 -7.12
CA ALA A 288 -24.06 3.27 -6.58
C ALA A 288 -22.80 3.57 -5.74
N SER A 289 -22.40 2.62 -4.88
CA SER A 289 -21.17 2.76 -4.09
C SER A 289 -19.91 2.74 -4.98
N LEU A 290 -19.85 1.85 -5.97
CA LEU A 290 -18.74 1.73 -6.89
C LEU A 290 -18.63 2.93 -7.83
N ASN A 291 -19.75 3.45 -8.35
CA ASN A 291 -19.75 4.63 -9.20
C ASN A 291 -19.18 5.86 -8.50
N PHE A 292 -19.45 6.03 -7.20
CA PHE A 292 -18.82 7.09 -6.43
C PHE A 292 -17.30 6.93 -6.40
N ILE A 293 -16.79 5.72 -6.09
CA ILE A 293 -15.37 5.42 -6.03
C ILE A 293 -14.70 5.65 -7.40
N PHE A 294 -15.32 5.16 -8.48
CA PHE A 294 -14.79 5.33 -9.83
C PHE A 294 -14.82 6.79 -10.31
N SER A 295 -15.84 7.56 -9.95
CA SER A 295 -15.91 8.99 -10.27
C SER A 295 -14.78 9.78 -9.57
N GLU A 296 -14.54 9.49 -8.29
CA GLU A 296 -13.42 10.08 -7.55
C GLU A 296 -12.08 9.66 -8.14
N THR A 297 -11.93 8.39 -8.53
CA THR A 297 -10.73 7.88 -9.21
C THR A 297 -10.48 8.62 -10.52
N ASN A 298 -11.50 8.76 -11.36
CA ASN A 298 -11.39 9.50 -12.63
C ASN A 298 -11.01 10.97 -12.39
N ARG A 299 -11.50 11.59 -11.32
CA ARG A 299 -11.10 12.95 -10.94
C ARG A 299 -9.61 13.03 -10.60
N VAL A 300 -9.08 12.04 -9.87
CA VAL A 300 -7.65 11.97 -9.52
C VAL A 300 -6.81 11.75 -10.78
N LEU A 301 -7.22 10.86 -11.70
CA LEU A 301 -6.55 10.62 -12.98
C LEU A 301 -6.46 11.90 -13.80
N LEU A 302 -7.58 12.55 -14.05
CA LEU A 302 -7.65 13.80 -14.85
C LEU A 302 -6.83 14.93 -14.23
N ASN A 303 -6.86 15.08 -12.90
CA ASN A 303 -6.06 16.09 -12.21
C ASN A 303 -4.56 15.83 -12.36
N PHE A 304 -4.14 14.57 -12.29
CA PHE A 304 -2.74 14.21 -12.51
C PHE A 304 -2.31 14.50 -13.94
N GLU A 305 -3.08 14.04 -14.94
CA GLU A 305 -2.75 14.25 -16.35
C GLU A 305 -2.66 15.73 -16.72
N ARG A 306 -3.59 16.55 -16.21
CA ARG A 306 -3.56 18.00 -16.41
C ARG A 306 -2.36 18.67 -15.75
N ARG A 307 -2.00 18.25 -14.54
CA ARG A 307 -0.90 18.85 -13.77
C ARG A 307 0.46 18.49 -14.33
N PHE A 308 0.66 17.22 -14.71
CA PHE A 308 1.96 16.70 -15.09
C PHE A 308 2.13 16.50 -16.60
N ASN A 309 1.07 16.69 -17.38
CA ASN A 309 1.03 16.44 -18.83
C ASN A 309 1.57 15.05 -19.21
N LYS A 310 1.23 14.04 -18.41
CA LYS A 310 1.66 12.64 -18.58
C LYS A 310 0.45 11.72 -18.52
N PRO A 311 0.22 10.88 -19.55
CA PRO A 311 -0.87 9.92 -19.52
C PRO A 311 -0.56 8.78 -18.56
N ILE A 312 -1.62 8.17 -18.01
CA ILE A 312 -1.51 6.96 -17.20
C ILE A 312 -1.64 5.75 -18.12
N SER A 313 -0.63 4.88 -18.11
CA SER A 313 -0.56 3.72 -19.01
C SER A 313 -1.51 2.59 -18.57
N ASN A 314 -1.56 2.28 -17.27
CA ASN A 314 -2.37 1.20 -16.71
C ASN A 314 -2.83 1.53 -15.28
N ILE A 315 -3.95 0.92 -14.89
CA ILE A 315 -4.45 0.88 -13.52
C ILE A 315 -4.33 -0.56 -13.02
N PHE A 316 -3.55 -0.77 -11.95
CA PHE A 316 -3.45 -2.06 -11.28
C PHE A 316 -4.44 -2.13 -10.13
N LEU A 317 -5.35 -3.07 -10.18
CA LEU A 317 -6.35 -3.33 -9.15
C LEU A 317 -5.76 -4.25 -8.08
N THR A 318 -5.85 -3.87 -6.81
CA THR A 318 -5.40 -4.64 -5.66
C THR A 318 -6.32 -4.44 -4.45
N GLY A 319 -6.09 -5.17 -3.36
CA GLY A 319 -6.97 -5.18 -2.19
C GLY A 319 -8.12 -6.19 -2.32
N GLY A 320 -8.64 -6.66 -1.17
CA GLY A 320 -9.65 -7.72 -1.14
C GLY A 320 -11.00 -7.37 -1.80
N GLY A 321 -11.29 -6.08 -1.98
CA GLY A 321 -12.51 -5.63 -2.65
C GLY A 321 -12.55 -5.94 -4.14
N VAL A 322 -11.39 -6.11 -4.80
CA VAL A 322 -11.34 -6.41 -6.25
C VAL A 322 -11.82 -7.82 -6.59
N ASN A 323 -11.88 -8.71 -5.58
CA ASN A 323 -12.42 -10.06 -5.72
C ASN A 323 -13.96 -10.10 -5.81
N LEU A 324 -14.64 -8.94 -5.73
CA LEU A 324 -16.07 -8.83 -5.95
C LEU A 324 -16.39 -9.23 -7.40
N LYS A 325 -17.17 -10.29 -7.59
CA LYS A 325 -17.56 -10.76 -8.92
C LYS A 325 -18.26 -9.66 -9.72
N GLY A 326 -17.79 -9.41 -10.95
CA GLY A 326 -18.26 -8.32 -11.81
C GLY A 326 -17.57 -6.98 -11.58
N PHE A 327 -16.67 -6.87 -10.58
CA PHE A 327 -15.95 -5.63 -10.30
C PHE A 327 -14.98 -5.26 -11.42
N TYR A 328 -14.22 -6.25 -11.93
CA TYR A 328 -13.25 -6.04 -12.99
C TYR A 328 -13.88 -5.49 -14.27
N GLU A 329 -14.98 -6.09 -14.72
CA GLU A 329 -15.72 -5.67 -15.91
C GLU A 329 -16.28 -4.24 -15.73
N MET A 330 -16.78 -3.94 -14.53
CA MET A 330 -17.27 -2.61 -14.21
C MET A 330 -16.13 -1.58 -14.18
N ALA A 331 -14.96 -1.92 -13.64
CA ALA A 331 -13.79 -1.07 -13.65
C ALA A 331 -13.29 -0.81 -15.08
N GLN A 332 -13.21 -1.86 -15.92
CA GLN A 332 -12.84 -1.72 -17.34
C GLN A 332 -13.77 -0.77 -18.11
N SER A 333 -15.06 -0.82 -17.83
CA SER A 333 -16.02 0.06 -18.48
C SER A 333 -16.01 1.50 -17.95
N SER A 334 -15.49 1.70 -16.72
CA SER A 334 -15.49 3.00 -16.04
C SER A 334 -14.23 3.84 -16.28
N PHE A 335 -13.13 3.20 -16.66
CA PHE A 335 -11.86 3.88 -16.91
C PHE A 335 -11.50 3.86 -18.40
N GLN A 336 -10.94 4.97 -18.91
CA GLN A 336 -10.45 5.04 -20.30
C GLN A 336 -9.02 4.47 -20.44
N THR A 337 -8.41 4.07 -19.33
CA THR A 337 -7.07 3.52 -19.23
C THR A 337 -7.14 2.01 -19.06
N GLY A 338 -6.14 1.28 -19.55
CA GLY A 338 -6.06 -0.18 -19.38
C GLY A 338 -6.10 -0.59 -17.90
N VAL A 339 -6.95 -1.57 -17.58
CA VAL A 339 -7.14 -2.08 -16.21
C VAL A 339 -6.59 -3.50 -16.13
N LEU A 340 -5.80 -3.76 -15.11
CA LEU A 340 -5.16 -5.06 -14.84
C LEU A 340 -5.39 -5.46 -13.38
N ILE A 341 -5.68 -6.72 -13.12
CA ILE A 341 -5.66 -7.25 -11.75
C ILE A 341 -4.20 -7.51 -11.37
N ALA A 342 -3.80 -7.05 -10.20
CA ALA A 342 -2.45 -7.31 -9.69
C ALA A 342 -2.28 -8.80 -9.33
N ASP A 343 -1.10 -9.34 -9.64
CA ASP A 343 -0.71 -10.71 -9.25
C ASP A 343 0.60 -10.66 -8.43
N PRO A 344 0.53 -10.30 -7.14
CA PRO A 344 1.71 -10.19 -6.29
C PRO A 344 2.45 -11.52 -6.07
N PHE A 345 1.72 -12.65 -6.07
CA PHE A 345 2.33 -13.98 -5.91
C PHE A 345 3.19 -14.39 -7.11
N ALA A 346 2.96 -13.82 -8.30
CA ALA A 346 3.82 -14.07 -9.48
C ALA A 346 5.29 -13.66 -9.27
N LYS A 347 5.60 -12.86 -8.24
CA LYS A 347 6.98 -12.52 -7.84
C LYS A 347 7.66 -13.57 -6.98
N LEU A 348 6.93 -14.61 -6.59
CA LEU A 348 7.38 -15.64 -5.66
C LEU A 348 7.45 -17.00 -6.38
N GLN A 349 8.31 -17.87 -5.90
CA GLN A 349 8.25 -19.28 -6.26
C GLN A 349 7.26 -20.01 -5.35
N SER A 350 6.34 -20.72 -5.96
CA SER A 350 5.34 -21.57 -5.31
C SER A 350 5.12 -22.86 -6.10
N PRO A 351 4.56 -23.92 -5.50
CA PRO A 351 4.15 -25.11 -6.24
C PRO A 351 3.06 -24.76 -7.28
N ALA A 352 3.23 -25.20 -8.52
CA ALA A 352 2.36 -24.84 -9.65
C ALA A 352 0.87 -25.18 -9.43
N PHE A 353 0.56 -26.19 -8.62
CA PHE A 353 -0.84 -26.54 -8.31
C PHE A 353 -1.56 -25.50 -7.46
N LEU A 354 -0.81 -24.58 -6.79
CA LEU A 354 -1.37 -23.47 -6.01
C LEU A 354 -1.65 -22.23 -6.87
N ASP A 355 -1.12 -22.13 -8.09
CA ASP A 355 -1.22 -20.93 -8.92
C ASP A 355 -2.64 -20.37 -9.06
N PRO A 356 -3.70 -21.17 -9.29
CA PRO A 356 -5.05 -20.63 -9.39
C PRO A 356 -5.51 -19.96 -8.08
N VAL A 357 -5.26 -20.63 -6.94
CA VAL A 357 -5.65 -20.12 -5.62
C VAL A 357 -4.85 -18.86 -5.24
N LEU A 358 -3.55 -18.87 -5.52
CA LEU A 358 -2.67 -17.73 -5.24
C LEU A 358 -3.00 -16.52 -6.11
N ARG A 359 -3.39 -16.75 -7.37
CA ARG A 359 -3.82 -15.66 -8.26
C ARG A 359 -5.10 -15.02 -7.77
N ASP A 360 -6.08 -15.80 -7.32
CA ASP A 360 -7.35 -15.28 -6.79
C ASP A 360 -7.12 -14.52 -5.47
N ALA A 361 -6.26 -15.04 -4.57
CA ALA A 361 -5.94 -14.39 -3.31
C ALA A 361 -4.97 -13.21 -3.46
N GLY A 362 -4.16 -13.19 -4.54
CA GLY A 362 -3.04 -12.27 -4.74
C GLY A 362 -3.32 -10.81 -4.43
N PRO A 363 -4.39 -10.22 -5.00
CA PRO A 363 -4.67 -8.80 -4.80
C PRO A 363 -4.76 -8.38 -3.34
N GLU A 364 -5.28 -9.21 -2.45
CA GLU A 364 -5.44 -8.87 -1.03
C GLU A 364 -4.18 -9.07 -0.20
N PHE A 365 -3.18 -9.83 -0.70
CA PHE A 365 -1.90 -10.05 -0.03
C PHE A 365 -0.78 -9.10 -0.50
N ALA A 366 -1.06 -8.14 -1.38
CA ALA A 366 -0.05 -7.26 -1.96
C ALA A 366 0.83 -6.58 -0.91
N VAL A 367 0.24 -6.03 0.15
CA VAL A 367 0.97 -5.36 1.24
C VAL A 367 1.88 -6.34 1.96
N ALA A 368 1.35 -7.47 2.44
CA ALA A 368 2.12 -8.46 3.20
C ALA A 368 3.27 -9.06 2.37
N ILE A 369 3.04 -9.36 1.09
CA ILE A 369 4.08 -9.81 0.15
C ILE A 369 5.16 -8.74 -0.01
N GLY A 370 4.77 -7.49 -0.22
CA GLY A 370 5.71 -6.39 -0.40
C GLY A 370 6.59 -6.14 0.82
N VAL A 371 6.03 -6.24 2.03
CA VAL A 371 6.77 -6.17 3.30
C VAL A 371 7.76 -7.33 3.41
N ALA A 372 7.29 -8.56 3.14
CA ALA A 372 8.14 -9.76 3.20
C ALA A 372 9.30 -9.69 2.20
N LEU A 373 9.05 -9.22 0.96
CA LEU A 373 10.08 -9.03 -0.06
C LEU A 373 11.14 -8.01 0.39
N ARG A 374 10.74 -6.90 1.04
CA ARG A 374 11.70 -5.94 1.61
C ARG A 374 12.54 -6.60 2.70
N LYS A 375 11.89 -7.28 3.64
CA LYS A 375 12.60 -7.97 4.73
C LYS A 375 13.57 -9.02 4.22
N LEU A 376 13.19 -9.73 3.13
CA LEU A 376 14.04 -10.73 2.50
C LEU A 376 15.32 -10.14 1.88
N GLN A 377 15.28 -8.87 1.43
CA GLN A 377 16.44 -8.16 0.89
C GLN A 377 17.46 -7.79 1.98
N GLU A 378 17.04 -7.68 3.25
CA GLU A 378 17.93 -7.42 4.39
C GLU A 378 18.78 -8.65 4.77
N ILE A 379 18.40 -9.83 4.32
CA ILE A 379 19.16 -11.08 4.53
C ILE A 379 20.22 -11.17 3.42
N GLN A 380 21.47 -11.03 3.83
CA GLN A 380 22.66 -11.13 2.97
C GLN A 380 22.96 -12.58 2.57
#